data_05c8586bd81cf794afe173ac6d706ed5
#
_entry.id   05c8586bd81cf794afe173ac6d706ed5
#
_cell.length_a   1.000
_cell.length_b   1.000
_cell.length_c   1.000
_cell.angle_alpha   90.00
_cell.angle_beta   90.00
_cell.angle_gamma   90.00
#
_symmetry.space_group_name_H-M   'P 1'
#
loop_
_entity.id
_entity.type
_entity.pdbx_description
1 polymer ?
#
loop_
_entity_poly.entity_id
_entity_poly.type
_entity_poly.pdbx_seq_one_letter_code
_entity_poly.pdbx_strand_id
1 'polypeptide(L)'
;VTVDDAIDVLQEEVTEDIEKMAAMLPGDKPYLKTGIFETWKARTPWLMLLMLSATFTGIILTHFEKSLMACAILTSFIPMLSGTGGNSGTQASTAVIRALSLGEVRFSDLFQVLWKEFWVSVCCGLCLAAANFVKMMLVDRWLLQNPTVTPQVALVVCATLVGTVLCAKLVGCSLPLLAKRIGFDPAVMASPFITTIVDALSLLIYFRFASAILGL
;
A
#
# COMPACT_ATOMS: atom_id res chain seq x y z
N VAL A 1 -35.80 -10.05 -18.21
CA VAL A 1 -34.83 -9.89 -17.12
C VAL A 1 -35.56 -10.08 -15.82
N THR A 2 -35.30 -11.16 -15.12
CA THR A 2 -35.88 -11.47 -13.80
C THR A 2 -35.01 -10.89 -12.70
N VAL A 3 -35.50 -10.89 -11.45
CA VAL A 3 -34.70 -10.46 -10.29
C VAL A 3 -33.50 -11.42 -10.10
N ASP A 4 -33.69 -12.69 -10.39
CA ASP A 4 -32.64 -13.71 -10.28
C ASP A 4 -31.52 -13.45 -11.30
N ASP A 5 -31.86 -13.10 -12.56
CA ASP A 5 -30.85 -12.72 -13.58
C ASP A 5 -30.02 -11.49 -13.13
N ALA A 6 -30.66 -10.54 -12.44
CA ALA A 6 -29.94 -9.37 -11.93
C ALA A 6 -29.03 -9.69 -10.75
N ILE A 7 -29.42 -10.65 -9.90
CA ILE A 7 -28.60 -11.11 -8.79
C ILE A 7 -27.38 -11.88 -9.30
N ASP A 8 -27.56 -12.74 -10.31
CA ASP A 8 -26.46 -13.50 -10.91
C ASP A 8 -25.41 -12.56 -11.53
N VAL A 9 -25.84 -11.57 -12.30
CA VAL A 9 -24.93 -10.54 -12.87
C VAL A 9 -24.21 -9.76 -11.76
N LEU A 10 -24.89 -9.41 -10.68
CA LEU A 10 -24.26 -8.71 -9.56
C LEU A 10 -23.22 -9.57 -8.86
N GLN A 11 -23.45 -10.87 -8.71
CA GLN A 11 -22.47 -11.79 -8.11
C GLN A 11 -21.25 -11.98 -9.01
N GLU A 12 -21.45 -12.08 -10.33
CA GLU A 12 -20.35 -12.15 -11.30
C GLU A 12 -19.48 -10.91 -11.25
N GLU A 13 -20.05 -9.72 -11.31
CA GLU A 13 -19.34 -8.43 -11.23
C GLU A 13 -18.57 -8.29 -9.92
N VAL A 14 -19.19 -8.62 -8.77
CA VAL A 14 -18.52 -8.56 -7.45
C VAL A 14 -17.36 -9.55 -7.38
N THR A 15 -17.52 -10.74 -7.93
CA THR A 15 -16.48 -11.78 -7.95
C THR A 15 -15.31 -11.34 -8.83
N GLU A 16 -15.59 -10.80 -10.01
CA GLU A 16 -14.61 -10.26 -10.93
C GLU A 16 -13.81 -9.11 -10.30
N ASP A 17 -14.49 -8.17 -9.65
CA ASP A 17 -13.84 -7.06 -8.94
C ASP A 17 -12.90 -7.56 -7.83
N ILE A 18 -13.33 -8.54 -7.03
CA ILE A 18 -12.50 -9.13 -5.96
C ILE A 18 -11.24 -9.79 -6.55
N GLU A 19 -11.36 -10.55 -7.64
CA GLU A 19 -10.24 -11.22 -8.28
C GLU A 19 -9.26 -10.21 -8.90
N LYS A 20 -9.74 -9.19 -9.57
CA LYS A 20 -8.94 -8.09 -10.10
C LYS A 20 -8.21 -7.32 -9.00
N MET A 21 -8.91 -7.02 -7.90
CA MET A 21 -8.32 -6.35 -6.73
C MET A 21 -7.21 -7.18 -6.06
N ALA A 22 -7.22 -8.50 -6.24
CA ALA A 22 -6.17 -9.40 -5.78
C ALA A 22 -5.08 -9.64 -6.85
N ALA A 23 -5.10 -8.91 -7.97
CA ALA A 23 -4.22 -9.10 -9.13
C ALA A 23 -4.27 -10.53 -9.68
N MET A 24 -5.48 -11.02 -9.90
CA MET A 24 -5.76 -12.29 -10.59
C MET A 24 -6.57 -12.03 -11.85
N LEU A 25 -6.45 -12.92 -12.83
CA LEU A 25 -7.35 -12.92 -13.96
C LEU A 25 -8.68 -13.55 -13.53
N PRO A 26 -9.83 -12.92 -13.86
CA PRO A 26 -11.14 -13.44 -13.50
C PRO A 26 -11.41 -14.83 -14.06
N GLY A 27 -12.17 -15.64 -13.32
CA GLY A 27 -12.55 -16.99 -13.70
C GLY A 27 -14.04 -17.24 -13.51
N ASP A 28 -14.67 -17.91 -14.48
CA ASP A 28 -16.12 -18.17 -14.47
C ASP A 28 -16.52 -19.45 -13.71
N LYS A 29 -15.56 -20.18 -13.15
CA LYS A 29 -15.79 -21.49 -12.54
C LYS A 29 -15.72 -21.45 -11.01
N PRO A 30 -16.55 -22.23 -10.32
CA PRO A 30 -16.41 -22.42 -8.88
C PRO A 30 -15.01 -22.91 -8.52
N TYR A 31 -14.43 -22.38 -7.46
CA TYR A 31 -13.03 -22.62 -7.05
C TYR A 31 -12.59 -24.08 -7.06
N LEU A 32 -13.41 -25.00 -6.53
CA LEU A 32 -13.08 -26.44 -6.50
C LEU A 32 -13.18 -27.13 -7.86
N LYS A 33 -13.84 -26.52 -8.84
CA LYS A 33 -13.96 -27.05 -10.21
C LYS A 33 -12.91 -26.49 -11.16
N THR A 34 -12.18 -25.46 -10.75
CA THR A 34 -11.09 -24.86 -11.52
C THR A 34 -9.85 -25.73 -11.45
N GLY A 35 -9.30 -26.11 -12.60
CA GLY A 35 -8.10 -26.93 -12.68
C GLY A 35 -6.85 -26.20 -12.19
N ILE A 36 -5.85 -26.97 -11.73
CA ILE A 36 -4.56 -26.43 -11.22
C ILE A 36 -3.87 -25.53 -12.26
N PHE A 37 -3.80 -25.96 -13.52
CA PHE A 37 -3.16 -25.19 -14.60
C PHE A 37 -3.94 -23.92 -14.94
N GLU A 38 -5.25 -23.93 -14.86
CA GLU A 38 -6.12 -22.78 -15.08
C GLU A 38 -5.87 -21.72 -13.99
N THR A 39 -5.88 -22.14 -12.73
CA THR A 39 -5.55 -21.28 -11.58
C THR A 39 -4.13 -20.73 -11.67
N TRP A 40 -3.16 -21.54 -12.09
CA TRP A 40 -1.78 -21.11 -12.29
C TRP A 40 -1.68 -20.01 -13.37
N LYS A 41 -2.33 -20.19 -14.52
CA LYS A 41 -2.37 -19.19 -15.58
C LYS A 41 -3.04 -17.88 -15.17
N ALA A 42 -4.07 -17.94 -14.31
CA ALA A 42 -4.75 -16.76 -13.83
C ALA A 42 -3.89 -15.90 -12.87
N ARG A 43 -2.98 -16.51 -12.14
CA ARG A 43 -2.19 -15.83 -11.10
C ARG A 43 -0.76 -15.46 -11.53
N THR A 44 -0.10 -16.33 -12.28
CA THR A 44 1.35 -16.21 -12.56
C THR A 44 1.72 -14.95 -13.33
N PRO A 45 1.02 -14.49 -14.37
CA PRO A 45 1.41 -13.29 -15.11
C PRO A 45 1.50 -12.05 -14.22
N TRP A 46 0.52 -11.85 -13.34
CA TRP A 46 0.51 -10.74 -12.40
C TRP A 46 1.63 -10.86 -11.35
N LEU A 47 1.87 -12.06 -10.81
CA LEU A 47 2.97 -12.29 -9.87
C LEU A 47 4.32 -12.00 -10.51
N MET A 48 4.52 -12.35 -11.77
CA MET A 48 5.74 -12.03 -12.52
C MET A 48 5.91 -10.52 -12.72
N LEU A 49 4.83 -9.81 -13.05
CA LEU A 49 4.86 -8.35 -13.19
C LEU A 49 5.23 -7.69 -11.85
N LEU A 50 4.60 -8.11 -10.76
CA LEU A 50 4.88 -7.59 -9.42
C LEU A 50 6.30 -7.92 -8.96
N MET A 51 6.81 -9.12 -9.27
CA MET A 51 8.20 -9.49 -8.98
C MET A 51 9.19 -8.58 -9.73
N LEU A 52 8.94 -8.29 -11.01
CA LEU A 52 9.77 -7.36 -11.78
C LEU A 52 9.71 -5.95 -11.21
N SER A 53 8.53 -5.48 -10.80
CA SER A 53 8.37 -4.15 -10.21
C SER A 53 9.07 -4.03 -8.84
N ALA A 54 9.16 -5.12 -8.07
CA ALA A 54 9.91 -5.14 -6.81
C ALA A 54 11.42 -4.89 -7.01
N THR A 55 11.95 -5.02 -8.22
CA THR A 55 13.33 -4.66 -8.56
C THR A 55 13.62 -3.18 -8.29
N PHE A 56 12.63 -2.30 -8.48
CA PHE A 56 12.79 -0.87 -8.15
C PHE A 56 13.06 -0.64 -6.67
N THR A 57 12.38 -1.37 -5.80
CA THR A 57 12.63 -1.36 -4.34
C THR A 57 14.06 -1.80 -4.04
N GLY A 58 14.54 -2.86 -4.70
CA GLY A 58 15.93 -3.33 -4.58
C GLY A 58 16.95 -2.29 -5.01
N ILE A 59 16.73 -1.58 -6.12
CA ILE A 59 17.60 -0.49 -6.59
C ILE A 59 17.69 0.64 -5.56
N ILE A 60 16.57 1.01 -4.95
CA ILE A 60 16.55 2.04 -3.90
C ILE A 60 17.38 1.57 -2.70
N LEU A 61 17.19 0.35 -2.23
CA LEU A 61 17.96 -0.21 -1.11
C LEU A 61 19.47 -0.22 -1.40
N THR A 62 19.88 -0.64 -2.59
CA THR A 62 21.29 -0.64 -3.00
C THR A 62 21.86 0.78 -3.08
N HIS A 63 21.06 1.75 -3.54
CA HIS A 63 21.51 3.16 -3.59
C HIS A 63 21.81 3.71 -2.18
N PHE A 64 21.05 3.31 -1.17
CA PHE A 64 21.20 3.75 0.22
C PHE A 64 21.97 2.74 1.10
N GLU A 65 22.69 1.78 0.52
CA GLU A 65 23.42 0.76 1.26
C GLU A 65 24.41 1.35 2.28
N LYS A 66 25.11 2.43 1.92
CA LYS A 66 26.05 3.12 2.82
C LYS A 66 25.35 3.66 4.08
N SER A 67 24.17 4.24 3.93
CA SER A 67 23.37 4.74 5.06
C SER A 67 22.88 3.59 5.95
N LEU A 68 22.50 2.47 5.34
CA LEU A 68 22.10 1.25 6.08
C LEU A 68 23.28 0.65 6.85
N MET A 69 24.48 0.62 6.28
CA MET A 69 25.67 0.14 6.97
C MET A 69 26.09 1.08 8.12
N ALA A 70 25.93 2.39 7.95
CA ALA A 70 26.22 3.37 9.00
C ALA A 70 25.27 3.27 10.20
N CYS A 71 24.02 2.88 9.96
CA CYS A 71 23.01 2.72 11.00
C CYS A 71 22.14 1.47 10.74
N ALA A 72 22.69 0.28 11.03
CA ALA A 72 22.10 -1.01 10.71
C ALA A 72 20.69 -1.21 11.32
N ILE A 73 20.39 -0.58 12.46
CA ILE A 73 19.07 -0.67 13.10
C ILE A 73 17.94 -0.16 12.18
N LEU A 74 18.23 0.73 11.23
CA LEU A 74 17.25 1.24 10.29
C LEU A 74 16.63 0.12 9.43
N THR A 75 17.41 -0.92 9.11
CA THR A 75 16.93 -2.07 8.33
C THR A 75 15.77 -2.79 9.02
N SER A 76 15.76 -2.86 10.34
CA SER A 76 14.74 -3.56 11.13
C SER A 76 13.35 -2.92 11.04
N PHE A 77 13.26 -1.64 10.68
CA PHE A 77 11.98 -0.92 10.57
C PHE A 77 11.40 -0.90 9.16
N ILE A 78 12.18 -1.27 8.14
CA ILE A 78 11.73 -1.30 6.74
C ILE A 78 10.44 -2.13 6.56
N PRO A 79 10.35 -3.38 7.06
CA PRO A 79 9.13 -4.18 6.86
C PRO A 79 7.88 -3.55 7.48
N MET A 80 8.04 -2.91 8.65
CA MET A 80 6.92 -2.22 9.32
C MET A 80 6.46 -1.00 8.50
N LEU A 81 7.39 -0.19 8.00
CA LEU A 81 7.07 1.00 7.21
C LEU A 81 6.37 0.63 5.90
N SER A 82 6.95 -0.32 5.14
CA SER A 82 6.36 -0.83 3.90
C SER A 82 4.99 -1.47 4.13
N GLY A 83 4.88 -2.37 5.10
CA GLY A 83 3.61 -3.03 5.41
C GLY A 83 2.52 -2.06 5.84
N THR A 84 2.84 -1.09 6.69
CA THR A 84 1.87 -0.06 7.12
C THR A 84 1.46 0.84 5.97
N GLY A 85 2.43 1.23 5.13
CA GLY A 85 2.18 2.02 3.93
C GLY A 85 1.27 1.30 2.94
N GLY A 86 1.62 0.07 2.57
CA GLY A 86 0.82 -0.77 1.68
C GLY A 86 -0.61 -0.97 2.17
N ASN A 87 -0.78 -1.29 3.45
CA ASN A 87 -2.11 -1.44 4.07
C ASN A 87 -2.91 -0.12 4.02
N SER A 88 -2.26 1.02 4.31
CA SER A 88 -2.92 2.33 4.27
C SER A 88 -3.36 2.72 2.86
N GLY A 89 -2.53 2.46 1.86
CA GLY A 89 -2.84 2.69 0.45
C GLY A 89 -3.99 1.80 -0.04
N THR A 90 -3.96 0.52 0.32
CA THR A 90 -5.02 -0.44 -0.01
C THR A 90 -6.37 -0.03 0.59
N GLN A 91 -6.40 0.43 1.86
CA GLN A 91 -7.64 0.92 2.46
C GLN A 91 -8.24 2.10 1.69
N ALA A 92 -7.41 3.08 1.29
CA ALA A 92 -7.88 4.24 0.52
C ALA A 92 -8.36 3.83 -0.87
N SER A 93 -7.61 2.96 -1.56
CA SER A 93 -7.97 2.46 -2.89
C SER A 93 -9.28 1.69 -2.88
N THR A 94 -9.43 0.73 -1.97
CA THR A 94 -10.66 -0.08 -1.87
C THR A 94 -11.90 0.79 -1.62
N ALA A 95 -11.77 1.81 -0.74
CA ALA A 95 -12.87 2.74 -0.49
C ALA A 95 -13.25 3.55 -1.74
N VAL A 96 -12.24 4.01 -2.51
CA VAL A 96 -12.47 4.79 -3.74
C VAL A 96 -13.00 3.91 -4.87
N ILE A 97 -12.48 2.68 -5.05
CA ILE A 97 -12.97 1.73 -6.06
C ILE A 97 -14.46 1.46 -5.81
N ARG A 98 -14.82 1.14 -4.56
CA ARG A 98 -16.23 0.96 -4.19
C ARG A 98 -17.09 2.18 -4.50
N ALA A 99 -16.63 3.38 -4.15
CA ALA A 99 -17.38 4.61 -4.41
C ALA A 99 -17.52 4.89 -5.92
N LEU A 100 -16.52 4.53 -6.74
CA LEU A 100 -16.58 4.60 -8.20
C LEU A 100 -17.58 3.60 -8.79
N SER A 101 -17.61 2.37 -8.29
CA SER A 101 -18.55 1.32 -8.75
C SER A 101 -19.98 1.67 -8.41
N LEU A 102 -20.24 2.30 -7.25
CA LEU A 102 -21.57 2.78 -6.85
C LEU A 102 -21.98 4.12 -7.50
N GLY A 103 -21.08 4.77 -8.27
CA GLY A 103 -21.33 6.08 -8.86
C GLY A 103 -21.39 7.24 -7.86
N GLU A 104 -20.94 7.01 -6.61
CA GLU A 104 -20.89 8.04 -5.55
C GLU A 104 -19.78 9.07 -5.80
N VAL A 105 -18.71 8.68 -6.51
CA VAL A 105 -17.55 9.52 -6.82
C VAL A 105 -17.26 9.45 -8.33
N ARG A 106 -16.85 10.59 -8.89
CA ARG A 106 -16.40 10.72 -10.28
C ARG A 106 -15.01 11.35 -10.31
N PHE A 107 -14.36 11.30 -11.48
CA PHE A 107 -13.06 11.96 -11.64
C PHE A 107 -13.08 13.47 -11.33
N SER A 108 -14.19 14.15 -11.56
CA SER A 108 -14.39 15.56 -11.19
C SER A 108 -14.19 15.84 -9.70
N ASP A 109 -14.41 14.82 -8.87
CA ASP A 109 -14.35 14.93 -7.42
C ASP A 109 -12.96 14.60 -6.85
N LEU A 110 -11.98 14.38 -7.73
CA LEU A 110 -10.60 14.00 -7.36
C LEU A 110 -10.04 14.90 -6.25
N PHE A 111 -10.18 16.21 -6.36
CA PHE A 111 -9.65 17.14 -5.37
C PHE A 111 -10.35 17.00 -4.00
N GLN A 112 -11.65 16.75 -3.99
CA GLN A 112 -12.41 16.54 -2.75
C GLN A 112 -11.98 15.24 -2.07
N VAL A 113 -11.79 14.17 -2.86
CA VAL A 113 -11.29 12.88 -2.36
C VAL A 113 -9.88 13.03 -1.78
N LEU A 114 -8.98 13.68 -2.52
CA LEU A 114 -7.61 13.94 -2.06
C LEU A 114 -7.58 14.76 -0.77
N TRP A 115 -8.41 15.80 -0.68
CA TRP A 115 -8.51 16.64 0.52
C TRP A 115 -9.02 15.86 1.74
N LYS A 116 -10.03 15.03 1.54
CA LYS A 116 -10.56 14.15 2.60
C LYS A 116 -9.48 13.15 3.06
N GLU A 117 -8.86 12.43 2.12
CA GLU A 117 -7.84 11.42 2.43
C GLU A 117 -6.57 12.04 3.01
N PHE A 118 -6.23 13.27 2.66
CA PHE A 118 -5.15 14.03 3.29
C PHE A 118 -5.37 14.16 4.80
N TRP A 119 -6.53 14.63 5.24
CA TRP A 119 -6.80 14.77 6.67
C TRP A 119 -6.94 13.44 7.40
N VAL A 120 -7.55 12.44 6.75
CA VAL A 120 -7.59 11.07 7.29
C VAL A 120 -6.18 10.53 7.47
N SER A 121 -5.29 10.75 6.50
CA SER A 121 -3.89 10.27 6.58
C SER A 121 -3.09 10.99 7.67
N VAL A 122 -3.30 12.29 7.86
CA VAL A 122 -2.67 13.03 8.98
C VAL A 122 -3.10 12.46 10.31
N CYS A 123 -4.40 12.25 10.52
CA CYS A 123 -4.92 11.66 11.77
C CYS A 123 -4.36 10.24 11.99
N CYS A 124 -4.46 9.37 10.98
CA CYS A 124 -3.94 8.00 11.06
C CYS A 124 -2.42 7.97 11.29
N GLY A 125 -1.67 8.78 10.51
CA GLY A 125 -0.22 8.84 10.60
C GLY A 125 0.26 9.29 11.98
N LEU A 126 -0.35 10.32 12.55
CA LEU A 126 0.00 10.81 13.90
C LEU A 126 -0.34 9.79 14.98
N CYS A 127 -1.50 9.15 14.91
CA CYS A 127 -1.87 8.08 15.85
C CYS A 127 -0.89 6.90 15.78
N LEU A 128 -0.58 6.44 14.58
CA LEU A 128 0.36 5.34 14.37
C LEU A 128 1.78 5.72 14.81
N ALA A 129 2.23 6.94 14.52
CA ALA A 129 3.54 7.44 14.95
C ALA A 129 3.64 7.52 16.47
N ALA A 130 2.61 8.02 17.14
CA ALA A 130 2.56 8.07 18.60
C ALA A 130 2.62 6.67 19.22
N ALA A 131 1.79 5.74 18.74
CA ALA A 131 1.79 4.36 19.21
C ALA A 131 3.15 3.66 18.95
N ASN A 132 3.74 3.87 17.76
CA ASN A 132 5.03 3.30 17.43
C ASN A 132 6.17 3.89 18.26
N PHE A 133 6.13 5.21 18.54
CA PHE A 133 7.12 5.85 19.42
C PHE A 133 7.11 5.23 20.82
N VAL A 134 5.91 5.07 21.38
CA VAL A 134 5.73 4.41 22.69
C VAL A 134 6.26 2.97 22.63
N LYS A 135 5.89 2.21 21.60
CA LYS A 135 6.38 0.84 21.37
C LYS A 135 7.91 0.80 21.30
N MET A 136 8.54 1.67 20.52
CA MET A 136 9.99 1.70 20.37
C MET A 136 10.71 2.03 21.68
N MET A 137 10.17 2.97 22.48
CA MET A 137 10.77 3.35 23.75
C MET A 137 10.53 2.30 24.85
N LEU A 138 9.32 1.74 24.97
CA LEU A 138 9.00 0.78 26.00
C LEU A 138 9.45 -0.64 25.65
N VAL A 139 9.17 -1.10 24.45
CA VAL A 139 9.43 -2.49 24.07
C VAL A 139 10.87 -2.63 23.56
N ASP A 140 11.24 -1.89 22.51
CA ASP A 140 12.51 -2.13 21.81
C ASP A 140 13.69 -1.66 22.69
N ARG A 141 13.59 -0.47 23.29
CA ARG A 141 14.70 0.10 24.07
C ARG A 141 14.75 -0.42 25.52
N TRP A 142 13.61 -0.41 26.22
CA TRP A 142 13.60 -0.74 27.65
C TRP A 142 13.43 -2.23 27.92
N LEU A 143 12.41 -2.90 27.30
CA LEU A 143 12.14 -4.32 27.56
C LEU A 143 13.17 -5.24 26.88
N LEU A 144 13.47 -4.99 25.60
CA LEU A 144 14.45 -5.76 24.83
C LEU A 144 15.90 -5.26 25.03
N GLN A 145 16.08 -4.20 25.83
CA GLN A 145 17.38 -3.61 26.16
C GLN A 145 18.25 -3.31 24.94
N ASN A 146 17.64 -2.86 23.84
CA ASN A 146 18.36 -2.54 22.61
C ASN A 146 18.88 -1.09 22.63
N PRO A 147 20.16 -0.85 22.89
CA PRO A 147 20.72 0.50 23.03
C PRO A 147 20.80 1.24 21.68
N THR A 148 20.71 0.54 20.56
CA THR A 148 20.77 1.14 19.21
C THR A 148 19.48 1.87 18.83
N VAL A 149 18.36 1.58 19.53
CA VAL A 149 17.10 2.30 19.38
C VAL A 149 17.18 3.60 20.19
N THR A 150 17.75 4.63 19.58
CA THR A 150 17.82 5.97 20.18
C THR A 150 16.55 6.77 19.94
N PRO A 151 16.27 7.84 20.72
CA PRO A 151 15.16 8.75 20.43
C PRO A 151 15.23 9.37 19.03
N GLN A 152 16.43 9.61 18.50
CA GLN A 152 16.62 10.13 17.15
C GLN A 152 16.18 9.10 16.09
N VAL A 153 16.55 7.83 16.25
CA VAL A 153 16.08 6.74 15.38
C VAL A 153 14.55 6.62 15.45
N ALA A 154 13.98 6.69 16.66
CA ALA A 154 12.52 6.67 16.83
C ALA A 154 11.84 7.85 16.13
N LEU A 155 12.43 9.05 16.19
CA LEU A 155 11.92 10.22 15.49
C LEU A 155 11.94 10.03 13.97
N VAL A 156 13.03 9.51 13.40
CA VAL A 156 13.15 9.18 11.97
C VAL A 156 12.05 8.21 11.55
N VAL A 157 11.89 7.11 12.29
CA VAL A 157 10.90 6.08 11.98
C VAL A 157 9.47 6.63 12.07
N CYS A 158 9.17 7.39 13.11
CA CYS A 158 7.83 7.99 13.30
C CYS A 158 7.52 9.08 12.25
N ALA A 159 8.48 9.94 11.92
CA ALA A 159 8.30 10.93 10.86
C ALA A 159 8.09 10.26 9.50
N THR A 160 8.87 9.21 9.21
CA THR A 160 8.69 8.39 8.02
C THR A 160 7.31 7.75 7.98
N LEU A 161 6.84 7.21 9.09
CA LEU A 161 5.53 6.56 9.18
C LEU A 161 4.40 7.53 8.80
N VAL A 162 4.45 8.76 9.32
CA VAL A 162 3.48 9.82 8.94
C VAL A 162 3.56 10.12 7.44
N GLY A 163 4.77 10.34 6.92
CA GLY A 163 4.98 10.62 5.50
C GLY A 163 4.54 9.47 4.59
N THR A 164 4.84 8.24 4.99
CA THR A 164 4.45 7.02 4.26
C THR A 164 2.94 6.86 4.21
N VAL A 165 2.24 7.00 5.33
CA VAL A 165 0.76 6.89 5.40
C VAL A 165 0.12 7.99 4.55
N LEU A 166 0.66 9.21 4.59
CA LEU A 166 0.17 10.31 3.76
C LEU A 166 0.31 10.00 2.27
N CYS A 167 1.51 9.66 1.81
CA CYS A 167 1.76 9.32 0.41
C CYS A 167 0.96 8.09 -0.03
N ALA A 168 0.89 7.06 0.80
CA ALA A 168 0.17 5.82 0.50
C ALA A 168 -1.31 6.06 0.25
N LYS A 169 -1.98 6.83 1.10
CA LYS A 169 -3.41 7.13 0.93
C LYS A 169 -3.67 8.03 -0.27
N LEU A 170 -2.82 9.05 -0.51
CA LEU A 170 -2.95 9.92 -1.68
C LEU A 170 -2.72 9.16 -3.00
N VAL A 171 -1.75 8.27 -3.05
CA VAL A 171 -1.52 7.37 -4.21
C VAL A 171 -2.69 6.40 -4.34
N GLY A 172 -3.08 5.74 -3.25
CA GLY A 172 -4.16 4.76 -3.22
C GLY A 172 -5.50 5.30 -3.70
N CYS A 173 -5.85 6.53 -3.39
CA CYS A 173 -7.12 7.13 -3.86
C CYS A 173 -7.02 7.73 -5.26
N SER A 174 -5.85 8.24 -5.68
CA SER A 174 -5.71 8.84 -7.02
C SER A 174 -5.60 7.83 -8.15
N LEU A 175 -4.94 6.69 -7.94
CA LEU A 175 -4.73 5.69 -9.00
C LEU A 175 -6.04 5.13 -9.58
N PRO A 176 -7.03 4.68 -8.78
CA PRO A 176 -8.31 4.19 -9.32
C PRO A 176 -9.09 5.27 -10.09
N LEU A 177 -9.08 6.52 -9.61
CA LEU A 177 -9.73 7.63 -10.29
C LEU A 177 -9.07 7.94 -11.64
N LEU A 178 -7.73 7.90 -11.70
CA LEU A 178 -6.98 8.07 -12.94
C LEU A 178 -7.23 6.92 -13.91
N ALA A 179 -7.23 5.66 -13.42
CA ALA A 179 -7.53 4.48 -14.23
C ALA A 179 -8.90 4.61 -14.89
N LYS A 180 -9.93 4.94 -14.13
CA LYS A 180 -11.29 5.17 -14.65
C LYS A 180 -11.33 6.24 -15.74
N ARG A 181 -10.57 7.32 -15.57
CA ARG A 181 -10.52 8.42 -16.57
C ARG A 181 -9.91 7.99 -17.90
N ILE A 182 -8.90 7.13 -17.89
CA ILE A 182 -8.22 6.64 -19.12
C ILE A 182 -8.85 5.38 -19.69
N GLY A 183 -9.98 4.93 -19.11
CA GLY A 183 -10.75 3.77 -19.58
C GLY A 183 -10.23 2.42 -19.08
N PHE A 184 -9.33 2.41 -18.11
CA PHE A 184 -8.92 1.19 -17.41
C PHE A 184 -9.86 0.88 -16.25
N ASP A 185 -9.96 -0.40 -15.94
CA ASP A 185 -10.72 -0.85 -14.78
C ASP A 185 -10.03 -0.40 -13.48
N PRO A 186 -10.70 0.37 -12.60
CA PRO A 186 -10.14 0.80 -11.34
C PRO A 186 -9.74 -0.37 -10.41
N ALA A 187 -10.43 -1.51 -10.48
CA ALA A 187 -10.15 -2.68 -9.66
C ALA A 187 -8.73 -3.25 -9.88
N VAL A 188 -8.20 -3.13 -11.10
CA VAL A 188 -6.83 -3.55 -11.43
C VAL A 188 -5.78 -2.70 -10.71
N MET A 189 -6.09 -1.43 -10.39
CA MET A 189 -5.20 -0.52 -9.65
C MET A 189 -5.32 -0.69 -8.13
N ALA A 190 -5.64 -1.88 -7.66
CA ALA A 190 -5.85 -2.18 -6.26
C ALA A 190 -4.56 -2.68 -5.57
N SER A 191 -4.72 -3.46 -4.52
CA SER A 191 -3.76 -3.76 -3.48
C SER A 191 -2.31 -4.05 -3.94
N PRO A 192 -2.02 -5.03 -4.80
CA PRO A 192 -0.63 -5.39 -5.07
C PRO A 192 0.14 -4.34 -5.88
N PHE A 193 -0.55 -3.60 -6.75
CA PHE A 193 0.06 -2.53 -7.53
C PHE A 193 0.40 -1.33 -6.63
N ILE A 194 -0.53 -0.96 -5.74
CA ILE A 194 -0.34 0.12 -4.78
C ILE A 194 0.77 -0.20 -3.81
N THR A 195 0.81 -1.42 -3.24
CA THR A 195 1.86 -1.81 -2.30
C THR A 195 3.24 -1.65 -2.91
N THR A 196 3.46 -2.07 -4.14
CA THR A 196 4.75 -1.93 -4.83
C THR A 196 5.18 -0.46 -4.99
N ILE A 197 4.26 0.42 -5.37
CA ILE A 197 4.56 1.86 -5.49
C ILE A 197 4.84 2.46 -4.11
N VAL A 198 4.03 2.13 -3.13
CA VAL A 198 4.16 2.64 -1.77
C VAL A 198 5.44 2.15 -1.10
N ASP A 199 5.86 0.92 -1.34
CA ASP A 199 7.14 0.39 -0.84
C ASP A 199 8.31 1.23 -1.32
N ALA A 200 8.37 1.53 -2.61
CA ALA A 200 9.42 2.38 -3.17
C ALA A 200 9.37 3.81 -2.58
N LEU A 201 8.19 4.41 -2.49
CA LEU A 201 8.02 5.76 -1.93
C LEU A 201 8.36 5.81 -0.43
N SER A 202 7.94 4.81 0.35
CA SER A 202 8.23 4.75 1.79
C SER A 202 9.72 4.66 2.06
N LEU A 203 10.46 3.89 1.27
CA LEU A 203 11.92 3.81 1.38
C LEU A 203 12.60 5.15 1.03
N LEU A 204 12.17 5.82 -0.04
CA LEU A 204 12.70 7.13 -0.40
C LEU A 204 12.46 8.16 0.71
N ILE A 205 11.26 8.20 1.28
CA ILE A 205 10.93 9.06 2.41
C ILE A 205 11.79 8.71 3.63
N TYR A 206 11.93 7.41 3.90
CA TYR A 206 12.71 6.90 5.04
C TYR A 206 14.16 7.36 4.98
N PHE A 207 14.83 7.13 3.86
CA PHE A 207 16.22 7.52 3.71
C PHE A 207 16.42 9.04 3.67
N ARG A 208 15.45 9.80 3.15
CA ARG A 208 15.49 11.26 3.22
C ARG A 208 15.42 11.76 4.65
N PHE A 209 14.53 11.23 5.47
CA PHE A 209 14.48 11.58 6.89
C PHE A 209 15.68 11.08 7.67
N ALA A 210 16.17 9.86 7.39
CA ALA A 210 17.38 9.35 8.01
C ALA A 210 18.59 10.24 7.70
N SER A 211 18.80 10.61 6.46
CA SER A 211 19.88 11.53 6.07
C SER A 211 19.74 12.91 6.73
N ALA A 212 18.53 13.46 6.77
CA ALA A 212 18.30 14.79 7.33
C ALA A 212 18.46 14.85 8.86
N ILE A 213 18.07 13.80 9.60
CA ILE A 213 18.02 13.80 11.07
C ILE A 213 19.28 13.15 11.67
N LEU A 214 19.82 12.10 11.02
CA LEU A 214 21.00 11.37 11.53
C LEU A 214 22.30 11.79 10.85
N GLY A 215 22.25 12.60 9.77
CA GLY A 215 23.44 13.05 9.04
C GLY A 215 24.11 11.94 8.21
N LEU A 216 23.34 10.96 7.70
CA LEU A 216 23.81 9.78 6.96
C LEU A 216 23.92 10.03 5.46
#